data_d1c2bac5150cd7b7f316a1eb387f2981
#
_entry.id   d1c2bac5150cd7b7f316a1eb387f2981
#
_cell.length_a   1.000
_cell.length_b   1.000
_cell.length_c   1.000
_cell.angle_alpha   90.00
_cell.angle_beta   90.00
_cell.angle_gamma   90.00
#
_symmetry.space_group_name_H-M   'P 1'
#
loop_
_entity.id
_entity.type
_entity.pdbx_description
1 polymer ?
#
loop_
_entity_poly.entity_id
_entity_poly.type
_entity_poly.pdbx_seq_one_letter_code
_entity_poly.pdbx_strand_id
1 'polypeptide(L)'
;LQARAEAPSIWTVSCATDSSSACAERATAQHIAARHIQHGTTGLCFDVVQGDDVHALQTHLVGHYNVSNVLGVIACLRALGYSLADAVQACRVLPAVPGRMQTVGEAGEPLVVIDYAHTPDAVAQAVQALLPLAQSRGGALTCVLGCGGDRDAAKRPLMAAAAEHYAQQVVLTSDNPRSEDSQTILNHMLAGLQNAARAIVIA
;
A
#
# COMPACT_ATOMS: atom_id res chain seq x y z
N LEU A 1 30.13 19.57 -33.30
CA LEU A 1 29.16 20.03 -32.29
C LEU A 1 28.84 18.85 -31.36
N GLN A 2 29.63 18.69 -30.28
CA GLN A 2 29.30 17.78 -29.19
C GLN A 2 28.13 18.39 -28.40
N ALA A 3 26.94 17.81 -28.50
CA ALA A 3 25.87 18.10 -27.59
C ALA A 3 26.35 17.76 -26.16
N ARG A 4 26.55 18.75 -25.30
CA ARG A 4 26.70 18.55 -23.87
C ARG A 4 25.42 17.83 -23.42
N ALA A 5 25.55 16.58 -22.99
CA ALA A 5 24.47 15.90 -22.28
C ALA A 5 24.17 16.76 -21.05
N GLU A 6 23.00 17.36 -21.02
CA GLU A 6 22.52 18.05 -19.82
C GLU A 6 22.51 17.03 -18.68
N ALA A 7 23.00 17.43 -17.51
CA ALA A 7 22.96 16.56 -16.34
C ALA A 7 21.49 16.14 -16.06
N PRO A 8 21.24 14.88 -15.77
CA PRO A 8 19.87 14.40 -15.52
C PRO A 8 19.25 15.20 -14.37
N SER A 9 18.03 15.69 -14.56
CA SER A 9 17.29 16.38 -13.50
C SER A 9 16.82 15.33 -12.49
N ILE A 10 17.13 15.52 -11.20
CA ILE A 10 16.72 14.63 -10.12
C ILE A 10 15.51 15.22 -9.42
N TRP A 11 14.41 14.48 -9.43
CA TRP A 11 13.21 14.80 -8.66
C TRP A 11 13.21 13.96 -7.38
N THR A 12 12.85 14.59 -6.26
CA THR A 12 12.75 13.93 -4.96
C THR A 12 11.34 14.06 -4.41
N VAL A 13 10.90 13.03 -3.68
CA VAL A 13 9.58 13.03 -3.03
C VAL A 13 9.73 12.70 -1.56
N SER A 14 8.84 13.23 -0.71
CA SER A 14 8.79 12.91 0.71
C SER A 14 7.35 12.89 1.24
N CYS A 15 7.11 12.04 2.25
CA CYS A 15 5.87 12.00 3.00
C CYS A 15 6.18 12.45 4.43
N ALA A 16 5.65 13.59 4.86
CA ALA A 16 5.76 14.05 6.24
C ALA A 16 4.60 13.45 7.03
N THR A 17 4.92 12.61 8.01
CA THR A 17 3.94 12.04 8.95
C THR A 17 3.66 12.97 10.12
N ASP A 18 4.56 13.95 10.38
CA ASP A 18 4.43 14.94 11.46
C ASP A 18 5.08 16.28 11.11
N SER A 19 4.69 17.31 11.82
CA SER A 19 5.17 18.70 11.73
C SER A 19 6.64 18.91 12.15
N SER A 20 7.46 17.86 12.14
CA SER A 20 8.87 17.95 12.50
C SER A 20 9.68 18.57 11.37
N SER A 21 10.48 19.55 11.73
CA SER A 21 11.30 20.46 10.94
C SER A 21 12.31 19.86 9.94
N ALA A 22 12.34 18.54 9.77
CA ALA A 22 13.26 17.88 8.84
C ALA A 22 12.95 18.08 7.35
N CYS A 23 11.78 18.63 7.01
CA CYS A 23 11.36 18.89 5.62
C CYS A 23 11.80 20.27 5.09
N ALA A 24 12.34 21.15 5.96
CA ALA A 24 12.75 22.50 5.57
C ALA A 24 14.06 22.55 4.77
N GLU A 25 14.90 21.52 4.84
CA GLU A 25 16.25 21.55 4.25
C GLU A 25 16.33 21.09 2.78
N ARG A 26 15.23 20.64 2.16
CA ARG A 26 15.21 20.22 0.75
C ARG A 26 14.19 20.95 -0.11
N ALA A 27 14.01 22.25 0.12
CA ALA A 27 13.18 23.08 -0.75
C ALA A 27 13.93 23.37 -2.09
N THR A 28 14.21 22.33 -2.86
CA THR A 28 14.61 22.50 -4.26
C THR A 28 13.36 22.58 -5.13
N ALA A 29 13.40 23.32 -6.22
CA ALA A 29 12.30 23.41 -7.19
C ALA A 29 11.83 22.03 -7.72
N GLN A 30 12.62 20.99 -7.49
CA GLN A 30 12.38 19.60 -7.92
C GLN A 30 12.06 18.66 -6.74
N HIS A 31 11.57 19.20 -5.62
CA HIS A 31 11.11 18.42 -4.47
C HIS A 31 9.60 18.55 -4.32
N ILE A 32 8.91 17.42 -4.19
CA ILE A 32 7.46 17.33 -3.94
C ILE A 32 7.23 16.60 -2.64
N ALA A 33 6.44 17.20 -1.76
CA ALA A 33 6.10 16.62 -0.46
C ALA A 33 4.59 16.36 -0.32
N ALA A 34 4.23 15.34 0.43
CA ALA A 34 2.87 15.19 0.97
C ALA A 34 2.84 15.66 2.42
N ARG A 35 1.80 16.42 2.78
CA ARG A 35 1.50 16.87 4.15
C ARG A 35 0.06 16.56 4.51
N HIS A 36 -0.26 16.56 5.81
CA HIS A 36 -1.63 16.35 6.34
C HIS A 36 -2.28 15.08 5.79
N ILE A 37 -1.51 13.98 5.74
CA ILE A 37 -1.97 12.71 5.20
C ILE A 37 -3.04 12.13 6.12
N GLN A 38 -4.23 11.87 5.57
CA GLN A 38 -5.38 11.32 6.28
C GLN A 38 -5.97 10.14 5.52
N HIS A 39 -6.48 9.17 6.28
CA HIS A 39 -7.25 8.05 5.73
C HIS A 39 -8.74 8.42 5.80
N GLY A 40 -9.33 8.73 4.66
CA GLY A 40 -10.77 8.91 4.53
C GLY A 40 -11.50 7.57 4.39
N THR A 41 -12.83 7.61 4.43
CA THR A 41 -13.67 6.40 4.26
C THR A 41 -13.57 5.77 2.88
N THR A 42 -13.14 6.54 1.88
CA THR A 42 -13.06 6.12 0.46
C THR A 42 -11.64 6.09 -0.10
N GLY A 43 -10.62 6.49 0.66
CA GLY A 43 -9.24 6.54 0.20
C GLY A 43 -8.38 7.54 0.98
N LEU A 44 -7.30 7.98 0.36
CA LEU A 44 -6.32 8.91 0.95
C LEU A 44 -6.63 10.36 0.60
N CYS A 45 -6.48 11.25 1.58
CA CYS A 45 -6.50 12.69 1.42
C CYS A 45 -5.19 13.29 1.94
N PHE A 46 -4.56 14.18 1.18
CA PHE A 46 -3.33 14.86 1.59
C PHE A 46 -3.07 16.10 0.74
N ASP A 47 -2.22 16.98 1.25
CA ASP A 47 -1.74 18.14 0.50
C ASP A 47 -0.45 17.79 -0.24
N VAL A 48 -0.41 18.11 -1.52
CA VAL A 48 0.78 18.04 -2.37
C VAL A 48 1.44 19.41 -2.39
N VAL A 49 2.72 19.46 -2.02
CA VAL A 49 3.47 20.70 -1.83
C VAL A 49 4.70 20.70 -2.70
N GLN A 50 4.91 21.78 -3.47
CA GLN A 50 6.14 22.06 -4.20
C GLN A 50 6.52 23.53 -4.01
N GLY A 51 7.55 23.80 -3.20
CA GLY A 51 7.86 25.17 -2.78
C GLY A 51 6.69 25.78 -2.00
N ASP A 52 6.18 26.92 -2.49
CA ASP A 52 5.01 27.61 -1.91
C ASP A 52 3.68 27.18 -2.53
N ASP A 53 3.72 26.34 -3.58
CA ASP A 53 2.53 25.86 -4.26
C ASP A 53 1.95 24.64 -3.53
N VAL A 54 0.67 24.71 -3.16
CA VAL A 54 -0.02 23.68 -2.36
C VAL A 54 -1.37 23.31 -2.98
N HIS A 55 -1.57 22.05 -3.24
CA HIS A 55 -2.83 21.51 -3.78
C HIS A 55 -3.33 20.33 -2.96
N ALA A 56 -4.56 20.41 -2.48
CA ALA A 56 -5.22 19.28 -1.84
C ALA A 56 -5.54 18.18 -2.87
N LEU A 57 -5.21 16.95 -2.54
CA LEU A 57 -5.48 15.76 -3.34
C LEU A 57 -6.30 14.76 -2.55
N GLN A 58 -7.41 14.33 -3.14
CA GLN A 58 -8.20 13.19 -2.68
C GLN A 58 -8.14 12.09 -3.73
N THR A 59 -7.87 10.86 -3.31
CA THR A 59 -7.77 9.68 -4.19
C THR A 59 -8.64 8.55 -3.64
N HIS A 60 -8.95 7.58 -4.49
CA HIS A 60 -9.57 6.31 -4.08
C HIS A 60 -8.54 5.23 -3.69
N LEU A 61 -7.25 5.58 -3.71
CA LEU A 61 -6.18 4.66 -3.35
C LEU A 61 -6.13 4.46 -1.83
N VAL A 62 -5.80 3.25 -1.41
CA VAL A 62 -5.70 2.85 0.01
C VAL A 62 -4.26 2.48 0.34
N GLY A 63 -3.84 2.70 1.60
CA GLY A 63 -2.50 2.37 2.07
C GLY A 63 -1.52 3.53 1.95
N HIS A 64 -0.84 3.83 3.06
CA HIS A 64 0.06 4.99 3.18
C HIS A 64 1.17 5.02 2.12
N TYR A 65 1.70 3.87 1.70
CA TYR A 65 2.74 3.78 0.68
C TYR A 65 2.26 4.27 -0.71
N ASN A 66 0.94 4.29 -0.97
CA ASN A 66 0.40 4.87 -2.20
C ASN A 66 0.56 6.39 -2.26
N VAL A 67 0.76 7.07 -1.13
CA VAL A 67 1.14 8.50 -1.14
C VAL A 67 2.45 8.68 -1.89
N SER A 68 3.49 7.91 -1.54
CA SER A 68 4.78 7.97 -2.24
C SER A 68 4.66 7.61 -3.73
N ASN A 69 3.83 6.62 -4.07
CA ASN A 69 3.58 6.24 -5.46
C ASN A 69 2.95 7.39 -6.24
N VAL A 70 1.93 8.05 -5.68
CA VAL A 70 1.25 9.20 -6.30
C VAL A 70 2.21 10.39 -6.43
N LEU A 71 3.01 10.69 -5.41
CA LEU A 71 4.04 11.74 -5.51
C LEU A 71 5.05 11.44 -6.62
N GLY A 72 5.43 10.16 -6.80
CA GLY A 72 6.27 9.72 -7.91
C GLY A 72 5.65 10.00 -9.28
N VAL A 73 4.34 9.71 -9.44
CA VAL A 73 3.60 10.03 -10.67
C VAL A 73 3.58 11.55 -10.91
N ILE A 74 3.28 12.34 -9.87
CA ILE A 74 3.28 13.80 -9.96
C ILE A 74 4.67 14.31 -10.35
N ALA A 75 5.75 13.78 -9.75
CA ALA A 75 7.13 14.15 -10.09
C ALA A 75 7.46 13.85 -11.57
N CYS A 76 7.01 12.70 -12.10
CA CYS A 76 7.15 12.37 -13.52
C CYS A 76 6.41 13.38 -14.42
N LEU A 77 5.16 13.72 -14.08
CA LEU A 77 4.38 14.70 -14.83
C LEU A 77 5.02 16.08 -14.78
N ARG A 78 5.55 16.50 -13.62
CA ARG A 78 6.30 17.73 -13.47
C ARG A 78 7.57 17.76 -14.30
N ALA A 79 8.30 16.65 -14.35
CA ALA A 79 9.49 16.48 -15.20
C ALA A 79 9.15 16.58 -16.69
N LEU A 80 7.95 16.19 -17.09
CA LEU A 80 7.43 16.33 -18.45
C LEU A 80 6.90 17.73 -18.76
N GLY A 81 6.93 18.69 -17.80
CA GLY A 81 6.54 20.07 -18.00
C GLY A 81 5.10 20.42 -17.66
N TYR A 82 4.30 19.49 -17.13
CA TYR A 82 2.93 19.80 -16.66
C TYR A 82 2.98 20.70 -15.42
N SER A 83 1.97 21.55 -15.20
CA SER A 83 1.85 22.31 -13.96
C SER A 83 1.60 21.41 -12.75
N LEU A 84 1.87 21.88 -11.52
CA LEU A 84 1.54 21.09 -10.32
C LEU A 84 0.03 20.86 -10.23
N ALA A 85 -0.77 21.87 -10.53
CA ALA A 85 -2.23 21.78 -10.53
C ALA A 85 -2.75 20.70 -11.49
N ASP A 86 -2.24 20.66 -12.74
CA ASP A 86 -2.65 19.68 -13.73
C ASP A 86 -2.21 18.27 -13.33
N ALA A 87 -0.99 18.12 -12.80
CA ALA A 87 -0.49 16.84 -12.33
C ALA A 87 -1.31 16.29 -11.15
N VAL A 88 -1.67 17.15 -10.18
CA VAL A 88 -2.55 16.79 -9.06
C VAL A 88 -3.94 16.45 -9.55
N GLN A 89 -4.50 17.24 -10.46
CA GLN A 89 -5.83 16.98 -11.02
C GLN A 89 -5.89 15.63 -11.75
N ALA A 90 -4.85 15.28 -12.52
CA ALA A 90 -4.75 13.97 -13.17
C ALA A 90 -4.73 12.82 -12.16
N CYS A 91 -4.09 13.01 -11.00
CA CYS A 91 -4.01 11.99 -9.97
C CYS A 91 -5.31 11.74 -9.19
N ARG A 92 -6.30 12.64 -9.24
CA ARG A 92 -7.61 12.47 -8.57
C ARG A 92 -8.41 11.30 -9.14
N VAL A 93 -8.24 11.01 -10.42
CA VAL A 93 -9.01 9.99 -11.14
C VAL A 93 -8.22 8.70 -11.40
N LEU A 94 -7.04 8.56 -10.80
CA LEU A 94 -6.25 7.34 -10.95
C LEU A 94 -7.00 6.14 -10.37
N PRO A 95 -7.26 5.10 -11.17
CA PRO A 95 -7.80 3.86 -10.66
C PRO A 95 -6.73 3.12 -9.85
N ALA A 96 -7.16 2.28 -8.91
CA ALA A 96 -6.25 1.35 -8.27
C ALA A 96 -5.66 0.39 -9.30
N VAL A 97 -4.38 0.07 -9.16
CA VAL A 97 -3.76 -0.97 -9.99
C VAL A 97 -4.35 -2.32 -9.56
N PRO A 98 -4.83 -3.16 -10.51
CA PRO A 98 -5.38 -4.47 -10.17
C PRO A 98 -4.44 -5.29 -9.27
N GLY A 99 -4.99 -5.82 -8.17
CA GLY A 99 -4.21 -6.56 -7.18
C GLY A 99 -3.20 -5.76 -6.36
N ARG A 100 -3.28 -4.43 -6.36
CA ARG A 100 -2.45 -3.53 -5.52
C ARG A 100 -3.35 -2.66 -4.66
N MET A 101 -3.67 -3.11 -3.45
CA MET A 101 -4.65 -2.47 -2.58
C MET A 101 -5.95 -2.11 -3.32
N GLN A 102 -6.34 -2.95 -4.24
CA GLN A 102 -7.54 -2.78 -5.03
C GLN A 102 -8.77 -3.00 -4.14
N THR A 103 -9.61 -1.99 -4.05
CA THR A 103 -10.88 -2.09 -3.31
C THR A 103 -11.98 -2.67 -4.18
N VAL A 104 -12.77 -3.58 -3.59
CA VAL A 104 -13.94 -4.22 -4.21
C VAL A 104 -15.07 -4.23 -3.19
N GLY A 105 -16.29 -4.02 -3.61
CA GLY A 105 -17.51 -4.02 -2.79
C GLY A 105 -18.36 -2.79 -3.02
N GLU A 106 -19.62 -2.88 -2.62
CA GLU A 106 -20.61 -1.81 -2.73
C GLU A 106 -20.86 -1.13 -1.38
N ALA A 107 -21.58 -0.01 -1.40
CA ALA A 107 -21.96 0.69 -0.17
C ALA A 107 -22.88 -0.20 0.69
N GLY A 108 -22.53 -0.37 1.97
CA GLY A 108 -23.26 -1.22 2.91
C GLY A 108 -22.76 -2.66 2.99
N GLU A 109 -21.82 -3.06 2.14
CA GLU A 109 -21.20 -4.37 2.17
C GLU A 109 -19.82 -4.35 2.86
N PRO A 110 -19.25 -5.52 3.24
CA PRO A 110 -17.87 -5.60 3.67
C PRO A 110 -16.94 -5.09 2.57
N LEU A 111 -16.01 -4.21 2.93
CA LEU A 111 -14.98 -3.77 2.00
C LEU A 111 -13.95 -4.87 1.82
N VAL A 112 -13.77 -5.33 0.60
CA VAL A 112 -12.72 -6.27 0.22
C VAL A 112 -11.56 -5.49 -0.38
N VAL A 113 -10.33 -5.80 0.06
CA VAL A 113 -9.11 -5.23 -0.49
C VAL A 113 -8.23 -6.35 -1.00
N ILE A 114 -7.85 -6.27 -2.26
CA ILE A 114 -7.02 -7.28 -2.93
C ILE A 114 -5.60 -6.71 -3.07
N ASP A 115 -4.63 -7.45 -2.55
CA ASP A 115 -3.20 -7.11 -2.67
C ASP A 115 -2.36 -8.31 -3.09
N TYR A 116 -1.26 -8.06 -3.75
CA TYR A 116 -0.31 -9.07 -4.24
C TYR A 116 0.82 -9.36 -3.23
N ALA A 117 0.64 -9.03 -1.96
CA ALA A 117 1.63 -9.28 -0.91
C ALA A 117 1.95 -10.79 -0.82
N HIS A 118 3.22 -11.13 -1.00
CA HIS A 118 3.69 -12.53 -1.04
C HIS A 118 5.02 -12.72 -0.29
N THR A 119 5.36 -11.80 0.60
CA THR A 119 6.47 -11.88 1.55
C THR A 119 5.98 -11.48 2.94
N PRO A 120 6.63 -11.92 4.03
CA PRO A 120 6.23 -11.56 5.39
C PRO A 120 6.10 -10.06 5.59
N ASP A 121 7.08 -9.27 5.14
CA ASP A 121 7.08 -7.82 5.25
C ASP A 121 5.95 -7.18 4.44
N ALA A 122 5.71 -7.66 3.21
CA ALA A 122 4.62 -7.13 2.39
C ALA A 122 3.25 -7.43 3.00
N VAL A 123 3.03 -8.64 3.55
CA VAL A 123 1.80 -8.98 4.27
C VAL A 123 1.62 -8.08 5.50
N ALA A 124 2.67 -7.90 6.30
CA ALA A 124 2.64 -7.02 7.46
C ALA A 124 2.24 -5.59 7.06
N GLN A 125 2.91 -5.02 6.05
CA GLN A 125 2.63 -3.67 5.57
C GLN A 125 1.21 -3.53 5.00
N ALA A 126 0.75 -4.50 4.21
CA ALA A 126 -0.59 -4.47 3.63
C ALA A 126 -1.68 -4.52 4.72
N VAL A 127 -1.57 -5.45 5.67
CA VAL A 127 -2.55 -5.61 6.76
C VAL A 127 -2.50 -4.39 7.69
N GLN A 128 -1.32 -3.92 8.07
CA GLN A 128 -1.14 -2.74 8.91
C GLN A 128 -1.73 -1.48 8.27
N ALA A 129 -1.55 -1.30 6.96
CA ALA A 129 -2.06 -0.14 6.23
C ALA A 129 -3.60 -0.09 6.18
N LEU A 130 -4.28 -1.23 6.39
CA LEU A 130 -5.75 -1.33 6.40
C LEU A 130 -6.37 -1.11 7.79
N LEU A 131 -5.58 -1.16 8.88
CA LEU A 131 -6.10 -0.97 10.23
C LEU A 131 -6.84 0.36 10.43
N PRO A 132 -6.28 1.53 10.03
CA PRO A 132 -6.99 2.80 10.17
C PRO A 132 -8.31 2.83 9.41
N LEU A 133 -8.35 2.20 8.23
CA LEU A 133 -9.56 2.11 7.42
C LEU A 133 -10.62 1.22 8.08
N ALA A 134 -10.25 0.06 8.62
CA ALA A 134 -11.16 -0.81 9.35
C ALA A 134 -11.72 -0.11 10.59
N GLN A 135 -10.88 0.59 11.36
CA GLN A 135 -11.27 1.36 12.54
C GLN A 135 -12.23 2.51 12.19
N SER A 136 -11.95 3.28 11.12
CA SER A 136 -12.82 4.38 10.69
C SER A 136 -14.22 3.91 10.25
N ARG A 137 -14.31 2.64 9.82
CA ARG A 137 -15.59 1.99 9.46
C ARG A 137 -16.27 1.30 10.64
N GLY A 138 -15.66 1.29 11.83
CA GLY A 138 -16.16 0.58 13.03
C GLY A 138 -16.19 -0.94 12.85
N GLY A 139 -15.38 -1.47 11.92
CA GLY A 139 -15.33 -2.89 11.55
C GLY A 139 -14.09 -3.62 12.07
N ALA A 140 -14.08 -4.94 11.87
CA ALA A 140 -12.93 -5.80 12.11
C ALA A 140 -12.17 -6.06 10.81
N LEU A 141 -10.84 -6.25 10.92
CA LEU A 141 -10.00 -6.60 9.80
C LEU A 141 -9.79 -8.11 9.74
N THR A 142 -10.22 -8.72 8.65
CA THR A 142 -9.98 -10.15 8.35
C THR A 142 -8.94 -10.26 7.25
N CYS A 143 -7.88 -11.01 7.48
CA CYS A 143 -6.88 -11.32 6.47
C CYS A 143 -7.13 -12.73 5.90
N VAL A 144 -7.39 -12.82 4.59
CA VAL A 144 -7.47 -14.08 3.86
C VAL A 144 -6.14 -14.28 3.15
N LEU A 145 -5.41 -15.35 3.48
CA LEU A 145 -4.04 -15.58 3.02
C LEU A 145 -3.86 -17.01 2.52
N GLY A 146 -3.23 -17.13 1.36
CA GLY A 146 -2.71 -18.40 0.82
C GLY A 146 -1.24 -18.30 0.46
N CYS A 147 -0.56 -19.44 0.34
CA CYS A 147 0.80 -19.52 -0.13
C CYS A 147 0.92 -20.47 -1.32
N GLY A 148 1.71 -20.09 -2.32
CA GLY A 148 1.97 -20.95 -3.47
C GLY A 148 2.95 -22.09 -3.17
N GLY A 149 2.78 -23.22 -3.86
CA GLY A 149 3.74 -24.30 -3.88
C GLY A 149 4.97 -23.99 -4.74
N ASP A 150 6.02 -24.83 -4.63
CA ASP A 150 7.31 -24.67 -5.31
C ASP A 150 7.94 -23.28 -5.07
N ARG A 151 7.78 -22.78 -3.86
CA ARG A 151 8.29 -21.52 -3.35
C ARG A 151 8.99 -21.73 -2.01
N ASP A 152 9.65 -20.71 -1.51
CA ASP A 152 10.35 -20.74 -0.23
C ASP A 152 9.38 -21.09 0.92
N ALA A 153 9.42 -22.34 1.37
CA ALA A 153 8.54 -22.84 2.42
C ALA A 153 8.79 -22.17 3.79
N ALA A 154 10.02 -21.66 4.02
CA ALA A 154 10.34 -20.96 5.28
C ALA A 154 9.59 -19.64 5.45
N LYS A 155 9.10 -19.03 4.39
CA LYS A 155 8.28 -17.81 4.44
C LYS A 155 6.84 -18.05 4.87
N ARG A 156 6.30 -19.26 4.69
CA ARG A 156 4.88 -19.58 4.94
C ARG A 156 4.46 -19.31 6.38
N PRO A 157 5.15 -19.85 7.40
CA PRO A 157 4.82 -19.55 8.79
C PRO A 157 5.01 -18.06 9.12
N LEU A 158 6.02 -17.40 8.57
CA LEU A 158 6.28 -15.98 8.82
C LEU A 158 5.18 -15.08 8.22
N MET A 159 4.65 -15.43 7.06
CA MET A 159 3.52 -14.70 6.45
C MET A 159 2.24 -14.86 7.28
N ALA A 160 1.94 -16.06 7.77
CA ALA A 160 0.81 -16.29 8.65
C ALA A 160 0.93 -15.54 9.98
N ALA A 161 2.12 -15.55 10.59
CA ALA A 161 2.42 -14.78 11.80
C ALA A 161 2.24 -13.27 11.58
N ALA A 162 2.70 -12.75 10.44
CA ALA A 162 2.53 -11.34 10.09
C ALA A 162 1.04 -10.95 9.93
N ALA A 163 0.24 -11.81 9.31
CA ALA A 163 -1.20 -11.62 9.21
C ALA A 163 -1.87 -11.61 10.59
N GLU A 164 -1.55 -12.59 11.45
CA GLU A 164 -2.12 -12.71 12.80
C GLU A 164 -1.79 -11.51 13.70
N HIS A 165 -0.60 -10.92 13.53
CA HIS A 165 -0.15 -9.81 14.35
C HIS A 165 -1.03 -8.55 14.18
N TYR A 166 -1.54 -8.30 12.98
CA TYR A 166 -2.28 -7.07 12.68
C TYR A 166 -3.78 -7.30 12.41
N ALA A 167 -4.20 -8.48 11.97
CA ALA A 167 -5.61 -8.77 11.72
C ALA A 167 -6.32 -9.34 12.95
N GLN A 168 -7.58 -9.00 13.15
CA GLN A 168 -8.41 -9.60 14.19
C GLN A 168 -8.81 -11.04 13.86
N GLN A 169 -8.92 -11.36 12.56
CA GLN A 169 -9.24 -12.70 12.09
C GLN A 169 -8.30 -13.08 10.94
N VAL A 170 -7.82 -14.32 10.96
CA VAL A 170 -7.02 -14.89 9.87
C VAL A 170 -7.78 -16.07 9.26
N VAL A 171 -7.88 -16.06 7.95
CA VAL A 171 -8.38 -17.17 7.15
C VAL A 171 -7.23 -17.68 6.29
N LEU A 172 -6.83 -18.93 6.49
CA LEU A 172 -5.83 -19.60 5.67
C LEU A 172 -6.52 -20.43 4.61
N THR A 173 -6.14 -20.25 3.38
CA THR A 173 -6.75 -20.96 2.25
C THR A 173 -5.70 -21.48 1.28
N SER A 174 -6.12 -22.44 0.44
CA SER A 174 -5.32 -22.90 -0.68
C SER A 174 -5.13 -21.79 -1.71
N ASP A 175 -3.92 -21.68 -2.25
CA ASP A 175 -3.60 -20.87 -3.42
C ASP A 175 -3.16 -21.82 -4.54
N ASN A 176 -2.21 -21.50 -5.36
CA ASN A 176 -1.67 -22.37 -6.39
C ASN A 176 -0.65 -23.35 -5.80
N PRO A 177 -0.99 -24.61 -5.52
CA PRO A 177 -0.10 -25.57 -4.86
C PRO A 177 1.01 -26.11 -5.78
N ARG A 178 0.87 -25.96 -7.09
CA ARG A 178 1.80 -26.51 -8.11
C ARG A 178 2.01 -28.02 -7.90
N SER A 179 3.26 -28.44 -7.62
CA SER A 179 3.57 -29.85 -7.38
C SER A 179 3.44 -30.29 -5.91
N GLU A 180 3.21 -29.34 -4.99
CA GLU A 180 3.08 -29.63 -3.56
C GLU A 180 1.62 -29.97 -3.16
N ASP A 181 1.47 -30.72 -2.08
CA ASP A 181 0.18 -30.95 -1.47
C ASP A 181 -0.33 -29.69 -0.74
N SER A 182 -1.57 -29.27 -1.05
CA SER A 182 -2.18 -28.07 -0.47
C SER A 182 -2.27 -28.14 1.06
N GLN A 183 -2.55 -29.33 1.63
CA GLN A 183 -2.63 -29.49 3.08
C GLN A 183 -1.28 -29.31 3.76
N THR A 184 -0.20 -29.74 3.11
CA THR A 184 1.17 -29.51 3.59
C THR A 184 1.49 -28.02 3.65
N ILE A 185 1.10 -27.26 2.62
CA ILE A 185 1.28 -25.80 2.60
C ILE A 185 0.51 -25.14 3.74
N LEU A 186 -0.76 -25.51 3.93
CA LEU A 186 -1.60 -24.99 5.01
C LEU A 186 -1.02 -25.33 6.40
N ASN A 187 -0.48 -26.53 6.58
CA ASN A 187 0.18 -26.93 7.83
C ASN A 187 1.41 -26.09 8.12
N HIS A 188 2.22 -25.75 7.10
CA HIS A 188 3.35 -24.82 7.27
C HIS A 188 2.88 -23.42 7.69
N MET A 189 1.76 -22.93 7.16
CA MET A 189 1.20 -21.63 7.56
C MET A 189 0.66 -21.68 8.98
N LEU A 190 -0.09 -22.73 9.35
CA LEU A 190 -0.63 -22.92 10.70
C LEU A 190 0.48 -22.95 11.77
N ALA A 191 1.63 -23.55 11.46
CA ALA A 191 2.76 -23.61 12.36
C ALA A 191 3.35 -22.22 12.73
N GLY A 192 3.02 -21.19 11.95
CA GLY A 192 3.45 -19.81 12.23
C GLY A 192 2.52 -19.03 13.16
N LEU A 193 1.31 -19.52 13.42
CA LEU A 193 0.33 -18.82 14.24
C LEU A 193 0.58 -19.05 15.73
N GLN A 194 0.43 -18.02 16.53
CA GLN A 194 0.47 -18.13 18.00
C GLN A 194 -0.82 -18.78 18.54
N ASN A 195 -1.96 -18.54 17.87
CA ASN A 195 -3.25 -19.08 18.24
C ASN A 195 -3.95 -19.71 17.04
N ALA A 196 -3.42 -20.83 16.56
CA ALA A 196 -3.94 -21.56 15.40
C ALA A 196 -5.43 -21.96 15.55
N ALA A 197 -5.92 -22.14 16.79
CA ALA A 197 -7.32 -22.48 17.04
C ALA A 197 -8.31 -21.35 16.66
N ARG A 198 -7.85 -20.12 16.53
CA ARG A 198 -8.66 -18.97 16.09
C ARG A 198 -8.66 -18.78 14.58
N ALA A 199 -7.75 -19.40 13.87
CA ALA A 199 -7.71 -19.31 12.41
C ALA A 199 -8.80 -20.18 11.78
N ILE A 200 -9.38 -19.65 10.71
CA ILE A 200 -10.26 -20.44 9.83
C ILE A 200 -9.40 -21.03 8.74
N VAL A 201 -9.52 -22.33 8.49
CA VAL A 201 -8.78 -23.02 7.41
C VAL A 201 -9.77 -23.50 6.37
N ILE A 202 -9.54 -23.14 5.12
CA ILE A 202 -10.36 -23.51 3.96
C ILE A 202 -9.42 -24.14 2.93
N ALA A 203 -9.49 -25.46 2.77
CA ALA A 203 -8.69 -26.23 1.83
C ALA A 203 -9.31 -26.25 0.43
#